data_58abdb99108e4f9f96fb37a1eb6e0542
#
_entry.id   58abdb99108e4f9f96fb37a1eb6e0542
#
_cell.length_a   1.000
_cell.length_b   1.000
_cell.length_c   1.000
_cell.angle_alpha   90.00
_cell.angle_beta   90.00
_cell.angle_gamma   90.00
#
_symmetry.space_group_name_H-M   'P 1'
#
loop_
_entity.id
_entity.type
_entity.pdbx_description
1 polymer ?
#
loop_
_entity_poly.entity_id
_entity_poly.type
_entity_poly.pdbx_seq_one_letter_code
_entity_poly.pdbx_strand_id
1 'polypeptide(L)'
;NGFGPWLSDTKRVSTTKTTLESQQKTAVGQPYVDIKGTDINGNPVSLSDYVGKGNYVLVDMWASWCGPCKREIPNLANVYNLYKDKGLTVLGIYVWDELENLAPAIEKEKITWPQIIDSNETATKLYGVQGIPCIMLIGPDGTILDRTNLRGANMQPTIEKFMFGK
;
A
#
# COMPACT_ATOMS: atom_id res chain seq x y z
N ASN A 1 -14.70 12.10 -38.49
CA ASN A 1 -13.74 11.70 -37.47
C ASN A 1 -14.35 10.87 -36.34
N GLY A 2 -15.09 9.82 -36.66
CA GLY A 2 -15.73 8.94 -35.70
C GLY A 2 -14.82 7.91 -35.05
N PHE A 3 -13.51 7.88 -35.38
CA PHE A 3 -12.62 6.86 -34.87
C PHE A 3 -11.99 7.19 -33.49
N GLY A 4 -11.83 8.47 -33.19
CA GLY A 4 -11.22 8.89 -31.93
C GLY A 4 -11.99 8.47 -30.68
N PRO A 5 -13.29 8.75 -30.57
CA PRO A 5 -14.09 8.33 -29.41
C PRO A 5 -14.12 6.81 -29.24
N TRP A 6 -14.25 6.07 -30.35
CA TRP A 6 -14.29 4.61 -30.32
C TRP A 6 -12.97 4.00 -29.79
N LEU A 7 -11.83 4.49 -30.27
CA LEU A 7 -10.52 4.03 -29.78
C LEU A 7 -10.32 4.34 -28.30
N SER A 8 -10.77 5.52 -27.87
CA SER A 8 -10.72 5.91 -26.46
C SER A 8 -11.54 4.96 -25.58
N ASP A 9 -12.74 4.64 -26.00
CA ASP A 9 -13.63 3.74 -25.26
C ASP A 9 -13.06 2.33 -25.19
N THR A 10 -12.50 1.82 -26.29
CA THR A 10 -11.87 0.49 -26.32
C THR A 10 -10.68 0.42 -25.36
N LYS A 11 -9.84 1.44 -25.36
CA LYS A 11 -8.71 1.51 -24.43
C LYS A 11 -9.17 1.56 -22.98
N ARG A 12 -10.21 2.33 -22.68
CA ARG A 12 -10.78 2.43 -21.34
C ARG A 12 -11.34 1.09 -20.86
N VAL A 13 -12.08 0.39 -21.69
CA VAL A 13 -12.64 -0.93 -21.38
C VAL A 13 -11.52 -1.93 -21.09
N SER A 14 -10.48 -1.96 -21.91
CA SER A 14 -9.32 -2.83 -21.72
C SER A 14 -8.59 -2.53 -20.40
N THR A 15 -8.36 -1.26 -20.07
CA THR A 15 -7.71 -0.83 -18.83
C THR A 15 -8.55 -1.22 -17.61
N THR A 16 -9.88 -1.02 -17.68
CA THR A 16 -10.80 -1.39 -16.60
C THR A 16 -10.78 -2.89 -16.35
N LYS A 17 -10.79 -3.70 -17.41
CA LYS A 17 -10.71 -5.16 -17.29
C LYS A 17 -9.42 -5.60 -16.60
N THR A 18 -8.27 -5.06 -17.00
CA THR A 18 -6.97 -5.37 -16.41
C THR A 18 -6.94 -4.97 -14.92
N THR A 19 -7.50 -3.81 -14.59
CA THR A 19 -7.59 -3.35 -13.19
C THR A 19 -8.45 -4.28 -12.34
N LEU A 20 -9.62 -4.69 -12.87
CA LEU A 20 -10.49 -5.64 -12.17
C LEU A 20 -9.82 -6.98 -11.93
N GLU A 21 -9.09 -7.50 -12.92
CA GLU A 21 -8.34 -8.74 -12.77
C GLU A 21 -7.26 -8.62 -11.69
N SER A 22 -6.54 -7.52 -11.65
CA SER A 22 -5.55 -7.25 -10.61
C SER A 22 -6.19 -7.15 -9.22
N GLN A 23 -7.33 -6.49 -9.11
CA GLN A 23 -8.08 -6.39 -7.86
C GLN A 23 -8.57 -7.76 -7.38
N GLN A 24 -9.02 -8.63 -8.29
CA GLN A 24 -9.44 -9.98 -7.96
C GLN A 24 -8.28 -10.84 -7.46
N LYS A 25 -7.12 -10.73 -8.09
CA LYS A 25 -5.91 -11.47 -7.70
C LYS A 25 -5.37 -11.05 -6.34
N THR A 26 -5.68 -9.83 -5.92
CA THR A 26 -5.19 -9.25 -4.67
C THR A 26 -6.34 -8.91 -3.72
N ALA A 27 -7.46 -9.60 -3.85
CA ALA A 27 -8.60 -9.44 -2.96
C ALA A 27 -8.32 -10.03 -1.57
N VAL A 28 -9.13 -9.63 -0.60
CA VAL A 28 -9.11 -10.23 0.74
C VAL A 28 -9.24 -11.75 0.64
N GLY A 29 -8.38 -12.47 1.35
CA GLY A 29 -8.31 -13.93 1.32
C GLY A 29 -7.30 -14.48 0.31
N GLN A 30 -6.79 -13.67 -0.60
CA GLN A 30 -5.79 -14.09 -1.58
C GLN A 30 -4.37 -13.93 -1.02
N PRO A 31 -3.39 -14.72 -1.52
CA PRO A 31 -1.99 -14.47 -1.22
C PRO A 31 -1.55 -13.11 -1.75
N TYR A 32 -0.66 -12.45 -1.03
CA TYR A 32 -0.07 -11.20 -1.52
C TYR A 32 0.72 -11.44 -2.81
N VAL A 33 0.86 -10.39 -3.60
CA VAL A 33 1.73 -10.37 -4.77
C VAL A 33 2.96 -9.53 -4.43
N ASP A 34 4.16 -10.06 -4.68
CA ASP A 34 5.39 -9.36 -4.34
C ASP A 34 5.52 -8.04 -5.09
N ILE A 35 6.09 -7.06 -4.42
CA ILE A 35 6.39 -5.73 -4.96
C ILE A 35 7.89 -5.52 -4.82
N LYS A 36 8.54 -5.19 -5.93
CA LYS A 36 9.98 -4.93 -5.98
C LYS A 36 10.23 -3.47 -6.30
N GLY A 37 11.11 -2.86 -5.56
CA GLY A 37 11.49 -1.46 -5.74
C GLY A 37 12.84 -1.19 -5.11
N THR A 38 13.03 0.04 -4.68
CA THR A 38 14.26 0.46 -3.98
C THR A 38 13.90 1.14 -2.67
N ASP A 39 14.83 1.13 -1.72
CA ASP A 39 14.70 1.95 -0.52
C ASP A 39 15.15 3.39 -0.80
N ILE A 40 15.12 4.23 0.21
CA ILE A 40 15.49 5.65 0.08
C ILE A 40 16.97 5.84 -0.29
N ASN A 41 17.80 4.82 -0.05
CA ASN A 41 19.23 4.86 -0.39
C ASN A 41 19.53 4.22 -1.75
N GLY A 42 18.52 3.78 -2.48
CA GLY A 42 18.67 3.16 -3.79
C GLY A 42 18.97 1.67 -3.76
N ASN A 43 18.92 1.04 -2.59
CA ASN A 43 19.16 -0.41 -2.47
C ASN A 43 17.89 -1.18 -2.88
N PRO A 44 18.04 -2.34 -3.56
CA PRO A 44 16.88 -3.17 -3.89
C PRO A 44 16.15 -3.64 -2.62
N VAL A 45 14.84 -3.55 -2.63
CA VAL A 45 13.98 -4.01 -1.53
C VAL A 45 12.68 -4.54 -2.11
N SER A 46 12.11 -5.54 -1.45
CA SER A 46 10.87 -6.19 -1.87
C SER A 46 9.89 -6.30 -0.71
N LEU A 47 8.60 -6.36 -1.03
CA LEU A 47 7.57 -6.64 -0.03
C LEU A 47 7.83 -7.99 0.65
N SER A 48 8.35 -8.97 -0.10
CA SER A 48 8.73 -10.28 0.42
C SER A 48 9.84 -10.25 1.47
N ASP A 49 10.59 -9.16 1.58
CA ASP A 49 11.57 -8.99 2.67
C ASP A 49 10.88 -8.79 4.03
N TYR A 50 9.60 -8.40 4.02
CA TYR A 50 8.81 -8.11 5.22
C TYR A 50 7.71 -9.14 5.47
N VAL A 51 7.07 -9.64 4.41
CA VAL A 51 5.95 -10.58 4.52
C VAL A 51 6.46 -12.01 4.66
N GLY A 52 5.74 -12.83 5.44
CA GLY A 52 6.10 -14.23 5.63
C GLY A 52 7.20 -14.45 6.66
N LYS A 53 7.44 -13.49 7.54
CA LYS A 53 8.45 -13.55 8.61
C LYS A 53 7.81 -13.74 9.99
N GLY A 54 6.55 -14.17 10.03
CA GLY A 54 5.84 -14.40 11.28
C GLY A 54 5.15 -13.16 11.87
N ASN A 55 5.15 -12.05 11.16
CA ASN A 55 4.52 -10.81 11.60
C ASN A 55 3.43 -10.36 10.64
N TYR A 56 2.54 -9.51 11.14
CA TYR A 56 1.56 -8.79 10.30
C TYR A 56 2.25 -7.61 9.64
N VAL A 57 1.89 -7.31 8.39
CA VAL A 57 2.45 -6.18 7.65
C VAL A 57 1.31 -5.26 7.22
N LEU A 58 1.34 -4.03 7.69
CA LEU A 58 0.42 -2.96 7.30
C LEU A 58 1.09 -2.16 6.19
N VAL A 59 0.53 -2.25 4.99
CA VAL A 59 1.08 -1.63 3.79
C VAL A 59 0.28 -0.38 3.47
N ASP A 60 0.96 0.74 3.29
CA ASP A 60 0.36 2.03 2.93
C ASP A 60 0.94 2.52 1.61
N MET A 61 0.13 2.53 0.55
CA MET A 61 0.52 3.15 -0.72
C MET A 61 0.15 4.63 -0.65
N TRP A 62 1.16 5.50 -0.80
CA TRP A 62 1.00 6.94 -0.57
C TRP A 62 1.90 7.79 -1.47
N ALA A 63 1.64 9.09 -1.47
CA ALA A 63 2.46 10.09 -2.16
C ALA A 63 2.53 11.38 -1.33
N SER A 64 3.57 12.17 -1.52
CA SER A 64 3.79 13.40 -0.75
C SER A 64 2.74 14.49 -1.05
N TRP A 65 2.16 14.46 -2.24
CA TRP A 65 1.13 15.43 -2.66
C TRP A 65 -0.28 15.04 -2.20
N CYS A 66 -0.46 13.86 -1.64
CA CYS A 66 -1.77 13.29 -1.33
C CYS A 66 -2.25 13.74 0.06
N GLY A 67 -3.19 14.66 0.11
CA GLY A 67 -3.77 15.15 1.37
C GLY A 67 -4.40 14.05 2.22
N PRO A 68 -5.29 13.22 1.68
CA PRO A 68 -5.87 12.08 2.43
C PRO A 68 -4.82 11.11 2.96
N CYS A 69 -3.72 10.87 2.22
CA CYS A 69 -2.62 10.03 2.69
C CYS A 69 -1.96 10.62 3.94
N LYS A 70 -1.72 11.94 3.93
CA LYS A 70 -1.10 12.64 5.07
C LYS A 70 -1.99 12.60 6.30
N ARG A 71 -3.30 12.64 6.13
CA ARG A 71 -4.24 12.53 7.25
C ARG A 71 -4.20 11.16 7.92
N GLU A 72 -3.80 10.11 7.18
CA GLU A 72 -3.67 8.77 7.75
C GLU A 72 -2.33 8.53 8.46
N ILE A 73 -1.32 9.33 8.20
CA ILE A 73 0.01 9.13 8.81
C ILE A 73 -0.03 9.12 10.35
N PRO A 74 -0.77 10.03 11.04
CA PRO A 74 -0.89 9.92 12.50
C PRO A 74 -1.51 8.60 12.97
N ASN A 75 -2.48 8.07 12.24
CA ASN A 75 -3.10 6.77 12.56
C ASN A 75 -2.11 5.63 12.37
N LEU A 76 -1.33 5.66 11.29
CA LEU A 76 -0.26 4.69 11.04
C LEU A 76 0.81 4.76 12.13
N ALA A 77 1.23 5.96 12.50
CA ALA A 77 2.20 6.14 13.58
C ALA A 77 1.69 5.60 14.91
N ASN A 78 0.42 5.81 15.21
CA ASN A 78 -0.21 5.30 16.43
C ASN A 78 -0.14 3.77 16.50
N VAL A 79 -0.61 3.07 15.49
CA VAL A 79 -0.60 1.60 15.48
C VAL A 79 0.82 1.05 15.39
N TYR A 80 1.72 1.72 14.67
CA TYR A 80 3.13 1.36 14.62
C TYR A 80 3.76 1.40 16.00
N ASN A 81 3.59 2.49 16.73
CA ASN A 81 4.16 2.65 18.07
C ASN A 81 3.55 1.68 19.07
N LEU A 82 2.26 1.37 18.95
CA LEU A 82 1.57 0.43 19.84
C LEU A 82 2.03 -1.02 19.62
N TYR A 83 2.26 -1.43 18.37
CA TYR A 83 2.36 -2.86 18.03
C TYR A 83 3.65 -3.27 17.33
N LYS A 84 4.61 -2.38 17.08
CA LYS A 84 5.88 -2.73 16.43
C LYS A 84 6.66 -3.81 17.19
N ASP A 85 6.54 -3.84 18.51
CA ASP A 85 7.19 -4.85 19.36
C ASP A 85 6.27 -6.04 19.66
N LYS A 86 5.08 -6.08 19.03
CA LYS A 86 4.05 -7.12 19.23
C LYS A 86 3.70 -7.86 17.96
N GLY A 87 4.50 -7.68 16.92
CA GLY A 87 4.33 -8.41 15.67
C GLY A 87 3.70 -7.64 14.52
N LEU A 88 3.64 -6.30 14.58
CA LEU A 88 3.19 -5.45 13.47
C LEU A 88 4.36 -4.72 12.83
N THR A 89 4.52 -4.91 11.53
CA THR A 89 5.39 -4.09 10.69
C THR A 89 4.53 -3.11 9.91
N VAL A 90 4.94 -1.85 9.83
CA VAL A 90 4.33 -0.86 8.94
C VAL A 90 5.31 -0.57 7.81
N LEU A 91 4.81 -0.55 6.59
CA LEU A 91 5.61 -0.38 5.39
C LEU A 91 4.92 0.58 4.44
N GLY A 92 5.59 1.66 4.07
CA GLY A 92 5.11 2.57 3.04
C GLY A 92 5.53 2.11 1.66
N ILE A 93 4.65 2.26 0.69
CA ILE A 93 5.00 2.10 -0.72
C ILE A 93 4.75 3.45 -1.38
N TYR A 94 5.82 4.08 -1.79
CA TYR A 94 5.81 5.42 -2.35
C TYR A 94 5.50 5.35 -3.84
N VAL A 95 4.36 5.89 -4.22
CA VAL A 95 3.82 5.75 -5.59
C VAL A 95 3.47 7.12 -6.18
N TRP A 96 3.44 7.21 -7.50
CA TRP A 96 2.93 8.36 -8.28
C TRP A 96 3.55 9.70 -7.90
N ASP A 97 4.82 9.71 -7.56
CA ASP A 97 5.49 10.92 -7.09
C ASP A 97 6.98 10.87 -7.46
N GLU A 98 7.63 12.01 -7.40
CA GLU A 98 9.06 12.14 -7.67
C GLU A 98 9.89 11.73 -6.45
N LEU A 99 11.00 11.05 -6.69
CA LEU A 99 11.90 10.59 -5.63
C LEU A 99 12.39 11.74 -4.74
N GLU A 100 12.66 12.89 -5.34
CA GLU A 100 13.17 14.06 -4.62
C GLU A 100 12.19 14.59 -3.55
N ASN A 101 10.90 14.29 -3.68
CA ASN A 101 9.89 14.73 -2.72
C ASN A 101 9.76 13.80 -1.50
N LEU A 102 10.36 12.61 -1.54
CA LEU A 102 10.20 11.61 -0.49
C LEU A 102 10.89 12.00 0.82
N ALA A 103 12.18 12.33 0.78
CA ALA A 103 12.93 12.64 2.00
C ALA A 103 12.35 13.87 2.74
N PRO A 104 11.99 14.97 2.07
CA PRO A 104 11.32 16.09 2.75
C PRO A 104 9.99 15.70 3.36
N ALA A 105 9.20 14.85 2.70
CA ALA A 105 7.92 14.40 3.21
C ALA A 105 8.08 13.50 4.45
N ILE A 106 9.04 12.58 4.43
CA ILE A 106 9.36 11.72 5.58
C ILE A 106 9.70 12.57 6.80
N GLU A 107 10.54 13.59 6.62
CA GLU A 107 10.94 14.48 7.72
C GLU A 107 9.75 15.30 8.24
N LYS A 108 9.00 15.92 7.32
CA LYS A 108 7.86 16.78 7.67
C LYS A 108 6.77 16.01 8.40
N GLU A 109 6.42 14.83 7.90
CA GLU A 109 5.34 14.01 8.45
C GLU A 109 5.81 13.07 9.56
N LYS A 110 7.10 13.07 9.89
CA LYS A 110 7.71 12.27 10.95
C LYS A 110 7.49 10.77 10.74
N ILE A 111 7.69 10.30 9.52
CA ILE A 111 7.54 8.90 9.16
C ILE A 111 8.79 8.15 9.61
N THR A 112 8.62 7.08 10.42
CA THR A 112 9.73 6.31 10.99
C THR A 112 9.78 4.87 10.48
N TRP A 113 8.83 4.44 9.66
CA TRP A 113 8.80 3.09 9.09
C TRP A 113 9.44 3.06 7.71
N PRO A 114 9.88 1.86 7.26
CA PRO A 114 10.57 1.73 5.97
C PRO A 114 9.66 2.01 4.78
N GLN A 115 10.31 2.33 3.65
CA GLN A 115 9.64 2.66 2.40
C GLN A 115 10.16 1.79 1.26
N ILE A 116 9.26 1.39 0.37
CA ILE A 116 9.59 0.87 -0.95
C ILE A 116 9.19 1.92 -1.96
N ILE A 117 10.11 2.31 -2.83
CA ILE A 117 9.84 3.28 -3.89
C ILE A 117 9.44 2.53 -5.14
N ASP A 118 8.22 2.78 -5.62
CA ASP A 118 7.66 2.18 -6.82
C ASP A 118 7.81 3.16 -8.00
N SER A 119 8.98 3.17 -8.61
CA SER A 119 9.33 4.12 -9.67
C SER A 119 8.62 3.85 -11.00
N ASN A 120 8.07 2.66 -11.22
CA ASN A 120 7.49 2.23 -12.49
C ASN A 120 6.00 1.92 -12.40
N GLU A 121 5.32 2.38 -11.37
CA GLU A 121 3.88 2.12 -11.13
C GLU A 121 3.53 0.63 -11.07
N THR A 122 4.52 -0.22 -10.78
CA THR A 122 4.34 -1.68 -10.75
C THR A 122 3.42 -2.09 -9.61
N ALA A 123 3.62 -1.53 -8.43
CA ALA A 123 2.81 -1.87 -7.25
C ALA A 123 1.34 -1.54 -7.46
N THR A 124 1.06 -0.34 -7.95
CA THR A 124 -0.33 0.10 -8.18
C THR A 124 -1.02 -0.73 -9.25
N LYS A 125 -0.31 -1.13 -10.29
CA LYS A 125 -0.85 -1.99 -11.35
C LYS A 125 -1.09 -3.41 -10.85
N LEU A 126 -0.16 -3.98 -10.10
CA LEU A 126 -0.30 -5.34 -9.54
C LEU A 126 -1.50 -5.46 -8.60
N TYR A 127 -1.80 -4.42 -7.85
CA TYR A 127 -2.90 -4.42 -6.88
C TYR A 127 -4.17 -3.73 -7.40
N GLY A 128 -4.18 -3.30 -8.64
CA GLY A 128 -5.34 -2.64 -9.26
C GLY A 128 -5.74 -1.36 -8.53
N VAL A 129 -4.76 -0.59 -8.06
CA VAL A 129 -4.98 0.63 -7.28
C VAL A 129 -5.34 1.78 -8.20
N GLN A 130 -6.50 2.38 -7.98
CA GLN A 130 -7.00 3.52 -8.76
C GLN A 130 -6.92 4.83 -7.99
N GLY A 131 -6.74 4.77 -6.68
CA GLY A 131 -6.63 5.95 -5.83
C GLY A 131 -5.85 5.65 -4.56
N ILE A 132 -5.29 6.68 -3.97
CA ILE A 132 -4.53 6.59 -2.72
C ILE A 132 -5.16 7.51 -1.66
N PRO A 133 -5.03 7.19 -0.36
CA PRO A 133 -4.25 6.09 0.18
C PRO A 133 -4.89 4.73 -0.10
N CYS A 134 -4.06 3.73 -0.36
CA CYS A 134 -4.48 2.33 -0.39
C CYS A 134 -3.76 1.62 0.74
N ILE A 135 -4.50 1.24 1.77
CA ILE A 135 -3.93 0.62 2.97
C ILE A 135 -4.45 -0.82 3.06
N MET A 136 -3.54 -1.77 3.25
CA MET A 136 -3.91 -3.17 3.37
C MET A 136 -3.13 -3.84 4.50
N LEU A 137 -3.74 -4.85 5.11
CA LEU A 137 -3.13 -5.66 6.15
C LEU A 137 -2.86 -7.05 5.59
N ILE A 138 -1.60 -7.50 5.71
CA ILE A 138 -1.17 -8.83 5.27
C ILE A 138 -0.81 -9.62 6.52
N GLY A 139 -1.34 -10.84 6.61
CA GLY A 139 -1.10 -11.73 7.75
C GLY A 139 0.28 -12.40 7.72
N PRO A 140 0.63 -13.10 8.82
CA PRO A 140 1.93 -13.76 8.93
C PRO A 140 2.21 -14.82 7.87
N ASP A 141 1.17 -15.41 7.30
CA ASP A 141 1.27 -16.42 6.23
C ASP A 141 1.27 -15.80 4.82
N GLY A 142 1.16 -14.46 4.71
CA GLY A 142 1.11 -13.78 3.43
C GLY A 142 -0.29 -13.59 2.85
N THR A 143 -1.33 -13.92 3.60
CA THR A 143 -2.72 -13.71 3.16
C THR A 143 -3.12 -12.26 3.35
N ILE A 144 -3.78 -11.67 2.35
CA ILE A 144 -4.36 -10.33 2.45
C ILE A 144 -5.60 -10.41 3.34
N LEU A 145 -5.57 -9.73 4.49
CA LEU A 145 -6.62 -9.82 5.50
C LEU A 145 -7.67 -8.72 5.37
N ASP A 146 -7.25 -7.50 5.00
CA ASP A 146 -8.16 -6.37 4.84
C ASP A 146 -7.57 -5.35 3.87
N ARG A 147 -8.44 -4.65 3.14
CA ARG A 147 -8.08 -3.58 2.20
C ARG A 147 -9.04 -2.39 2.27
N THR A 148 -10.09 -2.43 3.08
CA THR A 148 -11.18 -1.44 3.01
C THR A 148 -11.49 -0.77 4.35
N ASN A 149 -11.10 -1.36 5.48
CA ASN A 149 -11.46 -0.89 6.81
C ASN A 149 -10.29 -0.29 7.60
N LEU A 150 -9.21 0.06 6.91
CA LEU A 150 -7.94 0.47 7.54
C LEU A 150 -7.71 1.98 7.42
N ARG A 151 -8.77 2.78 7.67
CA ARG A 151 -8.67 4.24 7.62
C ARG A 151 -9.33 4.87 8.84
N GLY A 152 -8.76 6.00 9.27
CA GLY A 152 -9.32 6.79 10.36
C GLY A 152 -9.50 5.99 11.64
N ALA A 153 -10.63 6.16 12.28
CA ALA A 153 -10.98 5.49 13.54
C ALA A 153 -11.11 3.97 13.42
N ASN A 154 -11.23 3.44 12.21
CA ASN A 154 -11.37 1.98 11.99
C ASN A 154 -10.03 1.25 11.95
N MET A 155 -8.92 1.96 11.76
CA MET A 155 -7.61 1.32 11.59
C MET A 155 -7.21 0.49 12.79
N GLN A 156 -7.15 1.07 13.96
CA GLN A 156 -6.70 0.37 15.17
C GLN A 156 -7.62 -0.82 15.54
N PRO A 157 -8.94 -0.66 15.61
CA PRO A 157 -9.82 -1.80 15.93
C PRO A 157 -9.73 -2.95 14.93
N THR A 158 -9.57 -2.64 13.64
CA THR A 158 -9.43 -3.67 12.60
C THR A 158 -8.14 -4.47 12.80
N ILE A 159 -7.03 -3.78 13.05
CA ILE A 159 -5.74 -4.43 13.31
C ILE A 159 -5.81 -5.29 14.58
N GLU A 160 -6.38 -4.77 15.65
CA GLU A 160 -6.52 -5.50 16.91
C GLU A 160 -7.37 -6.76 16.76
N LYS A 161 -8.41 -6.69 15.95
CA LYS A 161 -9.25 -7.84 15.65
C LYS A 161 -8.44 -8.98 15.01
N PHE A 162 -7.62 -8.67 14.02
CA PHE A 162 -6.82 -9.70 13.34
C PHE A 162 -5.65 -10.17 14.18
N MET A 163 -4.96 -9.28 14.89
CA MET A 163 -3.79 -9.65 15.67
C MET A 163 -4.13 -10.35 16.99
N PHE A 164 -5.21 -9.93 17.66
CA PHE A 164 -5.50 -10.34 19.02
C PHE A 164 -6.90 -10.95 19.21
N GLY A 165 -7.73 -10.95 18.17
CA GLY A 165 -9.10 -11.48 18.26
C GLY A 165 -10.08 -10.62 19.06
N LYS A 166 -9.78 -9.35 19.18
CA LYS A 166 -10.60 -8.42 20.02
C LYS A 166 -11.70 -7.72 19.25
#